data_f9b1731f50986cb18f3693cc012d73ae
#
_entry.id   f9b1731f50986cb18f3693cc012d73ae
#
_cell.length_a   1.000
_cell.length_b   1.000
_cell.length_c   1.000
_cell.angle_alpha   90.00
_cell.angle_beta   90.00
_cell.angle_gamma   90.00
#
_symmetry.space_group_name_H-M   'P 1'
#
loop_
_entity.id
_entity.type
_entity.pdbx_description
1 polymer ?
#
loop_
_entity_poly.entity_id
_entity_poly.type
_entity_poly.pdbx_seq_one_letter_code
_entity_poly.pdbx_strand_id
1 'polypeptide(L)'
;MPPYKPFLSLTNICIEWVLQWLARNVKRLGAPKERLKQREYITAHLNSNIRQRLLNIIFQQHMYKWDLSSKCLILELLGDRSTQIVDFTKGGYGFVDEVWHFYRTLTIGLMVNLTKIGVTCNLKTESDKKYLVDINHTFYRIFNQMKNLRWVILKGVADTVLLGMMGTNCPYLEYLDVRESYKVDDESVANLLLKDPLSVEGRNLQKLSLQDIPTQPCAKNLKYVCLSETNVSLVSAVILLHYVPKLQSFGGDIHAGSISSVMEVLQPVEGHMTFQLQELWDARILPHHASLMNIVCPHLTCLNTDASSLDCLHILSSISSLTLSLYYRNFVNQIYDYLLGNGENLKKLILVDHINCYLDLSWLVELTPNLEHLESSVALQEGTEMSDWPYLKFARVTVGTSKVLLGLLTKAPELRELDITFEREPYQETFECINDDLIVYAVIEDGLRKLHKLKINECAIGLKGIDCLLLHCPDLCYLAPLAFWHGLSNQDLHSLVQRIKENNWQLKLIMRTDWEDGQELREILKAF
;
A
#
# COMPACT_ATOMS: atom_id res chain seq x y z
N MET A 1 15.88 -23.17 11.99
CA MET A 1 16.53 -23.02 10.66
C MET A 1 15.52 -22.40 9.71
N PRO A 2 15.92 -21.46 8.85
CA PRO A 2 15.04 -20.85 7.86
C PRO A 2 14.30 -21.89 7.03
N PRO A 3 13.09 -21.56 6.52
CA PRO A 3 12.33 -22.50 5.72
C PRO A 3 13.10 -22.87 4.44
N TYR A 4 13.05 -24.14 4.08
CA TYR A 4 13.60 -24.59 2.81
C TYR A 4 12.75 -24.06 1.65
N LYS A 5 13.41 -23.76 0.54
CA LYS A 5 12.67 -23.49 -0.69
C LYS A 5 11.84 -24.71 -1.05
N PRO A 6 10.53 -24.54 -1.27
CA PRO A 6 9.70 -25.66 -1.67
C PRO A 6 10.20 -26.24 -2.99
N PHE A 7 10.06 -27.55 -3.17
CA PHE A 7 10.31 -28.19 -4.47
C PHE A 7 9.41 -27.53 -5.51
N LEU A 8 10.05 -26.92 -6.50
CA LEU A 8 9.29 -26.31 -7.59
C LEU A 8 8.65 -27.40 -8.44
N SER A 9 7.36 -27.26 -8.73
CA SER A 9 6.74 -28.08 -9.78
C SER A 9 7.46 -27.86 -11.11
N LEU A 10 7.41 -28.82 -12.02
CA LEU A 10 7.99 -28.66 -13.37
C LEU A 10 7.49 -27.36 -14.03
N THR A 11 6.21 -27.04 -13.86
CA THR A 11 5.60 -25.80 -14.35
C THR A 11 6.31 -24.57 -13.76
N ASN A 12 6.61 -24.55 -12.46
CA ASN A 12 7.30 -23.42 -11.82
C ASN A 12 8.74 -23.29 -12.33
N ILE A 13 9.44 -24.42 -12.53
CA ILE A 13 10.79 -24.43 -13.11
C ILE A 13 10.77 -23.84 -14.52
N CYS A 14 9.81 -24.27 -15.34
CA CYS A 14 9.66 -23.74 -16.71
C CYS A 14 9.33 -22.23 -16.70
N ILE A 15 8.44 -21.78 -15.82
CA ILE A 15 8.10 -20.37 -15.63
C ILE A 15 9.36 -19.57 -15.26
N GLU A 16 10.13 -20.03 -14.29
CA GLU A 16 11.36 -19.34 -13.87
C GLU A 16 12.39 -19.26 -15.01
N TRP A 17 12.53 -20.34 -15.78
CA TRP A 17 13.39 -20.37 -16.96
C TRP A 17 12.97 -19.36 -18.04
N VAL A 18 11.67 -19.27 -18.30
CA VAL A 18 11.10 -18.30 -19.25
C VAL A 18 11.32 -16.87 -18.74
N LEU A 19 11.12 -16.61 -17.44
CA LEU A 19 11.38 -15.31 -16.84
C LEU A 19 12.85 -14.88 -16.97
N GLN A 20 13.78 -15.79 -16.68
CA GLN A 20 15.21 -15.54 -16.86
C GLN A 20 15.56 -15.27 -18.32
N TRP A 21 14.97 -16.03 -19.25
CA TRP A 21 15.18 -15.80 -20.67
C TRP A 21 14.64 -14.43 -21.10
N LEU A 22 13.44 -14.06 -20.69
CA LEU A 22 12.87 -12.74 -20.93
C LEU A 22 13.75 -11.64 -20.36
N ALA A 23 14.21 -11.76 -19.11
CA ALA A 23 15.08 -10.77 -18.47
C ALA A 23 16.36 -10.50 -19.26
N ARG A 24 16.96 -11.54 -19.83
CA ARG A 24 18.20 -11.42 -20.62
C ARG A 24 17.98 -10.86 -22.02
N ASN A 25 16.80 -11.07 -22.59
CA ASN A 25 16.57 -10.84 -24.01
C ASN A 25 15.58 -9.70 -24.32
N VAL A 26 14.79 -9.23 -23.35
CA VAL A 26 13.74 -8.22 -23.59
C VAL A 26 14.28 -6.97 -24.30
N LYS A 27 15.43 -6.46 -23.89
CA LYS A 27 16.08 -5.29 -24.51
C LYS A 27 16.66 -5.57 -25.91
N ARG A 28 16.81 -6.86 -26.29
CA ARG A 28 17.31 -7.31 -27.59
C ARG A 28 16.18 -7.73 -28.53
N LEU A 29 14.93 -7.65 -28.06
CA LEU A 29 13.77 -7.93 -28.91
C LEU A 29 13.75 -6.94 -30.07
N GLY A 30 13.84 -7.47 -31.27
CA GLY A 30 14.10 -6.75 -32.51
C GLY A 30 13.02 -5.71 -32.90
N ALA A 31 12.98 -5.37 -34.18
CA ALA A 31 12.04 -4.41 -34.75
C ALA A 31 10.56 -4.79 -34.45
N PRO A 32 9.61 -3.82 -34.43
CA PRO A 32 8.21 -4.07 -34.12
C PRO A 32 7.55 -5.21 -34.92
N LYS A 33 7.95 -5.38 -36.18
CA LYS A 33 7.46 -6.49 -37.04
C LYS A 33 7.92 -7.88 -36.56
N GLU A 34 9.12 -7.98 -36.00
CA GLU A 34 9.66 -9.24 -35.46
C GLU A 34 8.95 -9.59 -34.16
N ARG A 35 8.71 -8.58 -33.30
CA ARG A 35 7.94 -8.76 -32.06
C ARG A 35 6.52 -9.24 -32.34
N LEU A 36 5.87 -8.74 -33.38
CA LEU A 36 4.54 -9.19 -33.78
C LEU A 36 4.54 -10.69 -34.14
N LYS A 37 5.50 -11.16 -34.94
CA LYS A 37 5.67 -12.57 -35.27
C LYS A 37 5.93 -13.44 -34.03
N GLN A 38 6.81 -12.96 -33.13
CA GLN A 38 7.09 -13.67 -31.87
C GLN A 38 5.85 -13.77 -31.01
N ARG A 39 5.07 -12.69 -30.92
CA ARG A 39 3.79 -12.67 -30.21
C ARG A 39 2.80 -13.68 -30.79
N GLU A 40 2.62 -13.71 -32.11
CA GLU A 40 1.74 -14.68 -32.78
C GLU A 40 2.16 -16.11 -32.45
N TYR A 41 3.45 -16.41 -32.49
CA TYR A 41 4.00 -17.70 -32.10
C TYR A 41 3.72 -18.02 -30.62
N ILE A 42 3.99 -17.09 -29.69
CA ILE A 42 3.79 -17.29 -28.26
C ILE A 42 2.30 -17.48 -27.95
N THR A 43 1.43 -16.68 -28.54
CA THR A 43 -0.01 -16.76 -28.28
C THR A 43 -0.65 -18.03 -28.85
N ALA A 44 -0.10 -18.57 -29.93
CA ALA A 44 -0.54 -19.85 -30.51
C ALA A 44 -0.09 -21.06 -29.70
N HIS A 45 1.08 -21.02 -29.05
CA HIS A 45 1.68 -22.20 -28.42
C HIS A 45 1.66 -22.16 -26.89
N LEU A 46 1.52 -20.98 -26.27
CA LEU A 46 1.49 -20.82 -24.82
C LEU A 46 0.07 -20.51 -24.34
N ASN A 47 -0.45 -21.36 -23.48
CA ASN A 47 -1.79 -21.22 -22.91
C ASN A 47 -1.97 -19.86 -22.21
N SER A 48 -3.16 -19.25 -22.35
CA SER A 48 -3.52 -17.95 -21.78
C SER A 48 -3.31 -17.88 -20.26
N ASN A 49 -3.62 -18.95 -19.53
CA ASN A 49 -3.42 -19.02 -18.08
C ASN A 49 -1.93 -18.93 -17.70
N ILE A 50 -1.05 -19.59 -18.47
CA ILE A 50 0.40 -19.51 -18.24
C ILE A 50 0.92 -18.11 -18.58
N ARG A 51 0.45 -17.51 -19.67
CA ARG A 51 0.80 -16.15 -20.04
C ARG A 51 0.36 -15.14 -18.96
N GLN A 52 -0.88 -15.24 -18.48
CA GLN A 52 -1.38 -14.39 -17.40
C GLN A 52 -0.57 -14.59 -16.11
N ARG A 53 -0.20 -15.83 -15.79
CA ARG A 53 0.66 -16.12 -14.63
C ARG A 53 2.05 -15.49 -14.77
N LEU A 54 2.67 -15.58 -15.94
CA LEU A 54 3.94 -14.90 -16.23
C LEU A 54 3.82 -13.39 -16.06
N LEU A 55 2.76 -12.78 -16.61
CA LEU A 55 2.50 -11.34 -16.46
C LEU A 55 2.34 -10.95 -14.99
N ASN A 56 1.55 -11.70 -14.22
CA ASN A 56 1.36 -11.45 -12.80
C ASN A 56 2.68 -11.50 -12.02
N ILE A 57 3.54 -12.46 -12.31
CA ILE A 57 4.86 -12.57 -11.68
C ILE A 57 5.73 -11.37 -12.05
N ILE A 58 5.77 -10.99 -13.34
CA ILE A 58 6.57 -9.87 -13.84
C ILE A 58 6.12 -8.54 -13.23
N PHE A 59 4.82 -8.35 -13.06
CA PHE A 59 4.29 -7.11 -12.50
C PHE A 59 4.36 -7.06 -10.97
N GLN A 60 4.34 -8.20 -10.30
CA GLN A 60 4.36 -8.30 -8.83
C GLN A 60 5.75 -8.49 -8.24
N GLN A 61 6.70 -9.03 -9.02
CA GLN A 61 8.04 -9.34 -8.50
C GLN A 61 9.05 -8.27 -8.90
N HIS A 62 9.72 -7.74 -7.88
CA HIS A 62 10.86 -6.84 -7.99
C HIS A 62 12.19 -7.58 -8.26
N MET A 63 12.14 -8.90 -8.39
CA MET A 63 13.34 -9.76 -8.54
C MET A 63 14.18 -9.46 -9.77
N TYR A 64 13.55 -8.98 -10.83
CA TYR A 64 14.25 -8.52 -12.03
C TYR A 64 13.96 -7.02 -12.13
N LYS A 65 14.95 -6.15 -12.02
CA LYS A 65 14.81 -4.69 -12.16
C LYS A 65 14.29 -4.32 -13.56
N TRP A 66 13.03 -4.63 -13.79
CA TRP A 66 12.37 -4.35 -15.05
C TRP A 66 11.84 -2.93 -14.99
N ASP A 67 12.44 -2.05 -15.77
CA ASP A 67 11.86 -0.74 -16.04
C ASP A 67 10.48 -0.89 -16.71
N LEU A 68 9.66 0.12 -16.61
CA LEU A 68 8.30 0.10 -17.15
C LEU A 68 8.31 -0.19 -18.66
N SER A 69 9.30 0.34 -19.39
CA SER A 69 9.48 0.07 -20.82
C SER A 69 9.69 -1.42 -21.12
N SER A 70 10.53 -2.10 -20.33
CA SER A 70 10.72 -3.56 -20.45
C SER A 70 9.43 -4.34 -20.12
N LYS A 71 8.70 -3.93 -19.09
CA LYS A 71 7.39 -4.51 -18.74
C LYS A 71 6.38 -4.33 -19.88
N CYS A 72 6.36 -3.17 -20.54
CA CYS A 72 5.51 -2.93 -21.71
C CYS A 72 5.88 -3.83 -22.89
N LEU A 73 7.17 -4.03 -23.18
CA LEU A 73 7.61 -4.94 -24.25
C LEU A 73 7.17 -6.39 -23.98
N ILE A 74 7.24 -6.82 -22.72
CA ILE A 74 6.79 -8.17 -22.35
C ILE A 74 5.26 -8.27 -22.44
N LEU A 75 4.54 -7.24 -22.03
CA LEU A 75 3.10 -7.18 -22.18
C LEU A 75 2.71 -7.24 -23.67
N GLU A 76 3.47 -6.59 -24.55
CA GLU A 76 3.29 -6.67 -26.02
C GLU A 76 3.42 -8.11 -26.53
N LEU A 77 4.35 -8.89 -25.97
CA LEU A 77 4.57 -10.29 -26.38
C LEU A 77 3.56 -11.29 -25.82
N LEU A 78 3.22 -11.15 -24.53
CA LEU A 78 2.42 -12.13 -23.81
C LEU A 78 0.93 -11.80 -23.77
N GLY A 79 0.59 -10.51 -23.92
CA GLY A 79 -0.77 -10.02 -23.77
C GLY A 79 -1.60 -10.14 -25.03
N ASP A 80 -2.87 -10.51 -24.87
CA ASP A 80 -3.87 -10.59 -25.93
C ASP A 80 -5.28 -10.32 -25.38
N ARG A 81 -6.32 -10.62 -26.18
CA ARG A 81 -7.73 -10.48 -25.77
C ARG A 81 -8.12 -11.30 -24.54
N SER A 82 -7.38 -12.36 -24.21
CA SER A 82 -7.66 -13.20 -23.05
C SER A 82 -7.04 -12.65 -21.75
N THR A 83 -6.19 -11.62 -21.84
CA THR A 83 -5.54 -11.01 -20.69
C THR A 83 -6.57 -10.34 -19.78
N GLN A 84 -6.53 -10.65 -18.48
CA GLN A 84 -7.49 -10.19 -17.50
C GLN A 84 -6.91 -9.16 -16.52
N ILE A 85 -5.63 -9.26 -16.22
CA ILE A 85 -4.98 -8.42 -15.20
C ILE A 85 -3.72 -7.79 -15.80
N VAL A 86 -3.64 -6.47 -15.71
CA VAL A 86 -2.44 -5.68 -16.05
C VAL A 86 -2.26 -4.64 -14.95
N ASP A 87 -1.26 -4.83 -14.10
CA ASP A 87 -1.04 -3.98 -12.92
C ASP A 87 0.43 -3.59 -12.79
N PHE A 88 0.73 -2.35 -13.14
CA PHE A 88 2.08 -1.75 -13.06
C PHE A 88 2.28 -0.91 -11.80
N THR A 89 1.34 -0.89 -10.87
CA THR A 89 1.41 -0.03 -9.68
C THR A 89 2.52 -0.41 -8.70
N LYS A 90 2.99 -1.67 -8.75
CA LYS A 90 4.08 -2.17 -7.88
C LYS A 90 5.48 -1.91 -8.42
N GLY A 91 5.66 -1.16 -9.48
CA GLY A 91 6.97 -0.88 -10.09
C GLY A 91 7.45 0.55 -9.89
N GLY A 92 6.84 1.29 -8.97
CA GLY A 92 7.08 2.72 -8.80
C GLY A 92 6.33 3.57 -9.83
N TYR A 93 6.59 4.87 -9.81
CA TYR A 93 5.98 5.81 -10.75
C TYR A 93 6.65 5.75 -12.12
N GLY A 94 5.83 5.61 -13.17
CA GLY A 94 6.28 5.75 -14.54
C GLY A 94 6.45 7.22 -14.97
N PHE A 95 7.25 7.42 -16.01
CA PHE A 95 7.29 8.70 -16.71
C PHE A 95 6.17 8.75 -17.77
N VAL A 96 5.82 9.94 -18.22
CA VAL A 96 4.71 10.16 -19.17
C VAL A 96 4.89 9.35 -20.47
N ASP A 97 6.11 9.28 -21.00
CA ASP A 97 6.43 8.47 -22.19
C ASP A 97 6.19 6.97 -21.96
N GLU A 98 6.44 6.48 -20.75
CA GLU A 98 6.22 5.08 -20.40
C GLU A 98 4.72 4.76 -20.29
N VAL A 99 3.90 5.71 -19.80
CA VAL A 99 2.44 5.60 -19.80
C VAL A 99 1.90 5.55 -21.23
N TRP A 100 2.47 6.34 -22.16
CA TRP A 100 2.13 6.25 -23.57
C TRP A 100 2.43 4.86 -24.15
N HIS A 101 3.62 4.32 -23.87
CA HIS A 101 3.97 2.96 -24.30
C HIS A 101 3.02 1.92 -23.73
N PHE A 102 2.60 2.08 -22.47
CA PHE A 102 1.62 1.22 -21.83
C PHE A 102 0.27 1.24 -22.59
N TYR A 103 -0.30 2.42 -22.83
CA TYR A 103 -1.57 2.55 -23.55
C TYR A 103 -1.51 1.99 -24.98
N ARG A 104 -0.40 2.25 -25.66
CA ARG A 104 -0.15 1.68 -26.98
C ARG A 104 -0.11 0.15 -26.95
N THR A 105 0.53 -0.42 -25.95
CA THR A 105 0.65 -1.87 -25.79
C THR A 105 -0.71 -2.52 -25.55
N LEU A 106 -1.57 -1.92 -24.74
CA LEU A 106 -2.95 -2.37 -24.54
C LEU A 106 -3.73 -2.39 -25.87
N THR A 107 -3.54 -1.35 -26.70
CA THR A 107 -4.19 -1.22 -28.01
C THR A 107 -3.71 -2.28 -28.99
N ILE A 108 -2.40 -2.49 -29.10
CA ILE A 108 -1.81 -3.54 -29.95
C ILE A 108 -2.29 -4.93 -29.52
N GLY A 109 -2.39 -5.16 -28.20
CA GLY A 109 -2.86 -6.41 -27.61
C GLY A 109 -4.35 -6.66 -27.77
N LEU A 110 -5.14 -5.64 -28.11
CA LEU A 110 -6.61 -5.68 -28.06
C LEU A 110 -7.13 -6.23 -26.72
N MET A 111 -6.54 -5.76 -25.61
CA MET A 111 -6.79 -6.25 -24.26
C MET A 111 -8.09 -5.69 -23.70
N VAL A 112 -9.21 -6.04 -24.29
CA VAL A 112 -10.54 -5.53 -23.95
C VAL A 112 -11.24 -6.26 -22.80
N ASN A 113 -10.74 -7.45 -22.44
CA ASN A 113 -11.34 -8.29 -21.39
C ASN A 113 -10.70 -8.11 -20.01
N LEU A 114 -10.02 -6.99 -19.79
CA LEU A 114 -9.41 -6.70 -18.51
C LEU A 114 -10.46 -6.60 -17.40
N THR A 115 -10.15 -7.24 -16.28
CA THR A 115 -10.88 -7.09 -15.01
C THR A 115 -10.14 -6.16 -14.04
N LYS A 116 -8.80 -6.06 -14.20
CA LYS A 116 -7.96 -5.16 -13.43
C LYS A 116 -6.96 -4.45 -14.34
N ILE A 117 -6.88 -3.11 -14.17
CA ILE A 117 -5.85 -2.27 -14.78
C ILE A 117 -5.22 -1.39 -13.71
N GLY A 118 -3.90 -1.24 -13.75
CA GLY A 118 -3.15 -0.39 -12.84
C GLY A 118 -1.96 0.27 -13.51
N VAL A 119 -1.85 1.59 -13.38
CA VAL A 119 -0.68 2.39 -13.78
C VAL A 119 -0.53 3.59 -12.85
N THR A 120 0.70 3.98 -12.59
CA THR A 120 1.04 5.18 -11.81
C THR A 120 1.97 6.06 -12.62
N CYS A 121 1.77 7.37 -12.57
CA CYS A 121 2.60 8.35 -13.25
C CYS A 121 2.94 9.50 -12.29
N ASN A 122 4.22 9.85 -12.21
CA ASN A 122 4.65 11.02 -11.47
C ASN A 122 4.82 12.19 -12.46
N LEU A 123 3.93 13.17 -12.38
CA LEU A 123 3.94 14.36 -13.22
C LEU A 123 4.82 15.43 -12.56
N LYS A 124 6.07 15.54 -12.99
CA LYS A 124 7.05 16.47 -12.40
C LYS A 124 6.96 17.89 -12.93
N THR A 125 6.50 18.08 -14.17
CA THR A 125 6.51 19.37 -14.85
C THR A 125 5.17 19.70 -15.48
N GLU A 126 4.91 21.01 -15.72
CA GLU A 126 3.72 21.44 -16.46
C GLU A 126 3.71 20.92 -17.92
N SER A 127 4.88 20.68 -18.52
CA SER A 127 4.96 20.05 -19.83
C SER A 127 4.49 18.59 -19.79
N ASP A 128 4.79 17.84 -18.72
CA ASP A 128 4.29 16.48 -18.55
C ASP A 128 2.77 16.44 -18.46
N LYS A 129 2.19 17.37 -17.72
CA LYS A 129 0.73 17.51 -17.58
C LYS A 129 0.03 17.81 -18.92
N LYS A 130 0.64 18.67 -19.74
CA LYS A 130 0.13 18.98 -21.07
C LYS A 130 0.22 17.78 -22.01
N TYR A 131 1.34 17.08 -22.00
CA TYR A 131 1.59 15.93 -22.86
C TYR A 131 0.68 14.74 -22.51
N LEU A 132 0.35 14.56 -21.23
CA LEU A 132 -0.57 13.50 -20.77
C LEU A 132 -1.96 13.60 -21.44
N VAL A 133 -2.44 14.81 -21.75
CA VAL A 133 -3.75 14.99 -22.43
C VAL A 133 -3.74 14.31 -23.79
N ASP A 134 -2.67 14.51 -24.57
CA ASP A 134 -2.55 13.94 -25.92
C ASP A 134 -2.44 12.42 -25.85
N ILE A 135 -1.75 11.91 -24.82
CA ILE A 135 -1.57 10.47 -24.58
C ILE A 135 -2.89 9.81 -24.21
N ASN A 136 -3.70 10.41 -23.37
CA ASN A 136 -4.99 9.88 -22.94
C ASN A 136 -5.95 9.67 -24.12
N HIS A 137 -5.89 10.50 -25.16
CA HIS A 137 -6.69 10.29 -26.39
C HIS A 137 -6.44 8.92 -27.04
N THR A 138 -5.22 8.40 -26.96
CA THR A 138 -4.90 7.05 -27.46
C THR A 138 -5.58 5.98 -26.60
N PHE A 139 -5.65 6.21 -25.29
CA PHE A 139 -6.22 5.27 -24.35
C PHE A 139 -7.76 5.22 -24.43
N TYR A 140 -8.43 6.35 -24.67
CA TYR A 140 -9.91 6.42 -24.72
C TYR A 140 -10.51 5.41 -25.71
N ARG A 141 -9.87 5.19 -26.85
CA ARG A 141 -10.39 4.28 -27.89
C ARG A 141 -10.49 2.84 -27.42
N ILE A 142 -9.48 2.35 -26.70
CA ILE A 142 -9.51 0.98 -26.20
C ILE A 142 -10.28 0.86 -24.91
N PHE A 143 -10.18 1.88 -24.05
CA PHE A 143 -10.86 1.91 -22.76
C PHE A 143 -12.38 1.79 -22.93
N ASN A 144 -12.94 2.40 -23.97
CA ASN A 144 -14.35 2.32 -24.32
C ASN A 144 -14.86 0.88 -24.56
N GLN A 145 -13.97 -0.06 -24.79
CA GLN A 145 -14.28 -1.47 -25.02
C GLN A 145 -14.08 -2.35 -23.77
N MET A 146 -13.47 -1.82 -22.69
CA MET A 146 -13.13 -2.57 -21.47
C MET A 146 -14.31 -2.68 -20.49
N LYS A 147 -15.34 -3.40 -20.88
CA LYS A 147 -16.61 -3.48 -20.12
C LYS A 147 -16.54 -4.35 -18.86
N ASN A 148 -15.49 -5.14 -18.70
CA ASN A 148 -15.35 -6.09 -17.60
C ASN A 148 -14.52 -5.58 -16.42
N LEU A 149 -14.09 -4.31 -16.45
CA LEU A 149 -13.25 -3.72 -15.41
C LEU A 149 -13.98 -3.70 -14.07
N ARG A 150 -13.28 -4.22 -13.06
CA ARG A 150 -13.69 -4.19 -11.65
C ARG A 150 -12.73 -3.35 -10.81
N TRP A 151 -11.44 -3.36 -11.14
CA TRP A 151 -10.38 -2.69 -10.41
C TRP A 151 -9.62 -1.77 -11.33
N VAL A 152 -9.65 -0.47 -11.03
CA VAL A 152 -8.99 0.55 -11.81
C VAL A 152 -8.11 1.40 -10.89
N ILE A 153 -6.82 1.45 -11.19
CA ILE A 153 -5.82 2.25 -10.48
C ILE A 153 -5.11 3.11 -11.53
N LEU A 154 -5.42 4.39 -11.57
CA LEU A 154 -4.89 5.35 -12.55
C LEU A 154 -4.33 6.58 -11.82
N LYS A 155 -3.28 6.36 -11.01
CA LYS A 155 -2.67 7.41 -10.20
C LYS A 155 -1.89 8.39 -11.07
N GLY A 156 -2.21 9.67 -10.94
CA GLY A 156 -1.56 10.75 -11.70
C GLY A 156 -1.95 10.82 -13.17
N VAL A 157 -2.84 9.93 -13.68
CA VAL A 157 -3.16 9.84 -15.13
C VAL A 157 -4.65 9.97 -15.46
N ALA A 158 -5.52 9.91 -14.46
CA ALA A 158 -6.95 10.03 -14.68
C ALA A 158 -7.37 11.47 -15.06
N ASP A 159 -8.47 11.59 -15.79
CA ASP A 159 -9.10 12.84 -16.13
C ASP A 159 -10.62 12.69 -16.24
N THR A 160 -11.32 13.80 -16.44
CA THR A 160 -12.78 13.89 -16.53
C THR A 160 -13.36 12.96 -17.59
N VAL A 161 -12.70 12.86 -18.76
CA VAL A 161 -13.18 12.03 -19.87
C VAL A 161 -13.11 10.55 -19.52
N LEU A 162 -11.97 10.09 -18.93
CA LEU A 162 -11.83 8.71 -18.48
C LEU A 162 -12.86 8.33 -17.42
N LEU A 163 -13.11 9.21 -16.43
CA LEU A 163 -14.12 8.95 -15.42
C LEU A 163 -15.53 8.83 -16.01
N GLY A 164 -15.91 9.70 -16.93
CA GLY A 164 -17.19 9.60 -17.64
C GLY A 164 -17.33 8.30 -18.45
N MET A 165 -16.26 7.89 -19.12
CA MET A 165 -16.22 6.59 -19.83
C MET A 165 -16.33 5.39 -18.88
N MET A 166 -15.69 5.44 -17.69
CA MET A 166 -15.83 4.41 -16.66
C MET A 166 -17.28 4.29 -16.18
N GLY A 167 -17.91 5.43 -15.93
CA GLY A 167 -19.31 5.49 -15.51
C GLY A 167 -20.22 4.74 -16.46
N THR A 168 -20.06 5.01 -17.75
CA THR A 168 -20.91 4.48 -18.82
C THR A 168 -20.59 3.01 -19.15
N ASN A 169 -19.29 2.66 -19.24
CA ASN A 169 -18.86 1.41 -19.86
C ASN A 169 -18.43 0.32 -18.87
N CYS A 170 -18.17 0.65 -17.59
CA CYS A 170 -17.68 -0.31 -16.60
C CYS A 170 -18.73 -0.63 -15.52
N PRO A 171 -19.82 -1.35 -15.85
CA PRO A 171 -20.91 -1.60 -14.90
C PRO A 171 -20.49 -2.44 -13.68
N TYR A 172 -19.38 -3.13 -13.77
CA TYR A 172 -18.88 -4.01 -12.71
C TYR A 172 -17.77 -3.35 -11.86
N LEU A 173 -17.53 -2.03 -12.02
CA LEU A 173 -16.49 -1.33 -11.29
C LEU A 173 -16.76 -1.37 -9.79
N GLU A 174 -15.80 -1.94 -9.04
CA GLU A 174 -15.85 -2.08 -7.57
C GLU A 174 -14.81 -1.21 -6.87
N TYR A 175 -13.65 -1.03 -7.49
CA TYR A 175 -12.51 -0.31 -6.93
C TYR A 175 -11.98 0.73 -7.92
N LEU A 176 -11.87 1.98 -7.45
CA LEU A 176 -11.32 3.10 -8.19
C LEU A 176 -10.28 3.85 -7.35
N ASP A 177 -9.05 3.93 -7.83
CA ASP A 177 -7.98 4.73 -7.25
C ASP A 177 -7.44 5.67 -8.33
N VAL A 178 -7.71 6.95 -8.18
CA VAL A 178 -7.28 8.02 -9.10
C VAL A 178 -6.47 9.10 -8.40
N ARG A 179 -5.83 8.74 -7.28
CA ARG A 179 -4.99 9.65 -6.51
C ARG A 179 -3.98 10.40 -7.39
N GLU A 180 -3.57 11.58 -6.94
CA GLU A 180 -2.56 12.41 -7.61
C GLU A 180 -2.98 12.88 -9.03
N SER A 181 -4.23 12.64 -9.44
CA SER A 181 -4.73 13.03 -10.75
C SER A 181 -5.30 14.44 -10.71
N TYR A 182 -4.48 15.43 -10.97
CA TYR A 182 -4.82 16.85 -10.87
C TYR A 182 -5.97 17.31 -11.78
N LYS A 183 -6.38 16.52 -12.78
CA LYS A 183 -7.52 16.77 -13.68
C LYS A 183 -8.81 16.12 -13.23
N VAL A 184 -8.78 15.45 -12.09
CA VAL A 184 -9.98 14.90 -11.47
C VAL A 184 -10.54 15.93 -10.50
N ASP A 185 -11.75 16.37 -10.75
CA ASP A 185 -12.50 17.37 -10.00
C ASP A 185 -13.93 16.90 -9.74
N ASP A 186 -14.79 17.78 -9.22
CA ASP A 186 -16.19 17.45 -8.91
C ASP A 186 -17.00 17.11 -10.16
N GLU A 187 -16.71 17.75 -11.30
CA GLU A 187 -17.33 17.41 -12.59
C GLU A 187 -16.95 16.00 -13.02
N SER A 188 -15.71 15.61 -12.81
CA SER A 188 -15.21 14.27 -13.10
C SER A 188 -15.96 13.19 -12.32
N VAL A 189 -16.20 13.41 -11.03
CA VAL A 189 -16.97 12.50 -10.17
C VAL A 189 -18.45 12.49 -10.56
N ALA A 190 -19.02 13.63 -10.91
CA ALA A 190 -20.39 13.72 -11.43
C ALA A 190 -20.54 12.92 -12.74
N ASN A 191 -19.62 13.08 -13.70
CA ASN A 191 -19.60 12.32 -14.97
C ASN A 191 -19.45 10.81 -14.76
N LEU A 192 -18.70 10.39 -13.73
CA LEU A 192 -18.56 8.97 -13.37
C LEU A 192 -19.89 8.38 -12.90
N LEU A 193 -20.66 9.11 -12.10
CA LEU A 193 -21.78 8.54 -11.34
C LEU A 193 -23.16 8.90 -11.89
N LEU A 194 -23.30 10.03 -12.61
CA LEU A 194 -24.58 10.57 -13.04
C LEU A 194 -24.70 10.56 -14.57
N LYS A 195 -25.89 10.25 -15.09
CA LYS A 195 -26.15 10.26 -16.55
C LYS A 195 -26.21 11.67 -17.14
N ASP A 196 -26.77 12.59 -16.36
CA ASP A 196 -26.89 14.00 -16.71
C ASP A 196 -26.15 14.81 -15.65
N PRO A 197 -24.81 14.91 -15.74
CA PRO A 197 -24.03 15.70 -14.81
C PRO A 197 -24.42 17.16 -14.97
N LEU A 198 -25.20 17.68 -14.02
CA LEU A 198 -25.45 19.11 -13.93
C LEU A 198 -24.10 19.76 -13.68
N SER A 199 -23.82 20.87 -14.35
CA SER A 199 -22.63 21.66 -14.08
C SER A 199 -22.58 21.98 -12.58
N VAL A 200 -21.64 21.36 -11.87
CA VAL A 200 -21.54 21.44 -10.40
C VAL A 200 -20.82 22.72 -10.00
N GLU A 201 -20.21 23.41 -10.98
CA GLU A 201 -19.50 24.66 -10.75
C GLU A 201 -20.39 25.71 -10.10
N GLY A 202 -19.95 26.20 -8.94
CA GLY A 202 -20.55 27.33 -8.23
C GLY A 202 -21.81 27.01 -7.41
N ARG A 203 -22.19 25.76 -7.21
CA ARG A 203 -23.35 25.41 -6.36
C ARG A 203 -22.97 25.37 -4.89
N ASN A 204 -23.66 26.17 -4.10
CA ASN A 204 -23.63 26.07 -2.64
C ASN A 204 -24.22 24.72 -2.24
N LEU A 205 -23.50 23.90 -1.45
CA LEU A 205 -23.91 22.58 -0.94
C LEU A 205 -25.33 22.59 -0.34
N GLN A 206 -25.74 23.70 0.29
CA GLN A 206 -27.07 23.91 0.86
C GLN A 206 -28.20 24.03 -0.18
N LYS A 207 -27.88 24.21 -1.48
CA LYS A 207 -28.84 24.37 -2.58
C LYS A 207 -28.85 23.19 -3.55
N LEU A 208 -28.05 22.16 -3.34
CA LEU A 208 -28.17 20.90 -4.06
C LEU A 208 -29.50 20.27 -3.65
N SER A 209 -30.59 20.58 -4.38
CA SER A 209 -31.75 19.71 -4.36
C SER A 209 -31.26 18.37 -4.91
N LEU A 210 -31.08 17.39 -4.05
CA LEU A 210 -30.79 15.99 -4.40
C LEU A 210 -32.06 15.43 -5.07
N GLN A 211 -32.30 15.85 -6.31
CA GLN A 211 -33.33 15.23 -7.15
C GLN A 211 -32.79 13.85 -7.53
N ASP A 212 -33.70 12.89 -7.73
CA ASP A 212 -33.39 11.55 -8.25
C ASP A 212 -32.78 11.65 -9.66
N ILE A 213 -31.50 12.00 -9.74
CA ILE A 213 -30.75 12.04 -10.99
C ILE A 213 -30.43 10.59 -11.37
N PRO A 214 -30.74 10.16 -12.60
CA PRO A 214 -30.41 8.80 -13.03
C PRO A 214 -28.90 8.54 -12.95
N THR A 215 -28.52 7.42 -12.29
CA THR A 215 -27.12 7.06 -12.10
C THR A 215 -26.55 6.28 -13.27
N GLN A 216 -25.23 6.39 -13.47
CA GLN A 216 -24.44 5.54 -14.35
C GLN A 216 -24.40 4.09 -13.83
N PRO A 217 -24.19 3.10 -14.73
CA PRO A 217 -24.17 1.69 -14.34
C PRO A 217 -23.16 1.33 -13.25
N CYS A 218 -21.99 1.98 -13.21
CA CYS A 218 -20.92 1.69 -12.24
C CYS A 218 -21.32 2.04 -10.80
N ALA A 219 -22.15 3.04 -10.58
CA ALA A 219 -22.56 3.52 -9.24
C ALA A 219 -23.14 2.40 -8.36
N LYS A 220 -23.80 1.41 -8.97
CA LYS A 220 -24.45 0.29 -8.25
C LYS A 220 -23.46 -0.68 -7.61
N ASN A 221 -22.23 -0.77 -8.10
CA ASN A 221 -21.25 -1.78 -7.70
C ASN A 221 -19.98 -1.20 -7.08
N LEU A 222 -19.76 0.10 -7.19
CA LEU A 222 -18.60 0.78 -6.65
C LEU A 222 -18.59 0.68 -5.12
N LYS A 223 -17.44 0.28 -4.55
CA LYS A 223 -17.26 0.04 -3.11
C LYS A 223 -16.10 0.83 -2.52
N TYR A 224 -15.02 0.99 -3.29
CA TYR A 224 -13.78 1.61 -2.85
C TYR A 224 -13.43 2.74 -3.79
N VAL A 225 -13.29 3.94 -3.24
CA VAL A 225 -12.94 5.15 -4.00
C VAL A 225 -11.84 5.91 -3.28
N CYS A 226 -10.73 6.16 -3.97
CA CYS A 226 -9.63 6.94 -3.45
C CYS A 226 -9.34 8.13 -4.37
N LEU A 227 -9.48 9.35 -3.82
CA LEU A 227 -9.39 10.64 -4.51
C LEU A 227 -8.33 11.57 -3.90
N SER A 228 -7.41 11.06 -3.06
CA SER A 228 -6.37 11.88 -2.44
C SER A 228 -5.56 12.65 -3.50
N GLU A 229 -5.18 13.87 -3.20
CA GLU A 229 -4.35 14.71 -4.07
C GLU A 229 -4.98 14.94 -5.47
N THR A 230 -6.29 15.02 -5.53
CA THR A 230 -7.06 15.47 -6.70
C THR A 230 -7.67 16.85 -6.44
N ASN A 231 -8.36 17.44 -7.45
CA ASN A 231 -9.01 18.74 -7.31
C ASN A 231 -10.50 18.62 -6.90
N VAL A 232 -10.87 17.54 -6.20
CA VAL A 232 -12.26 17.36 -5.73
C VAL A 232 -12.54 18.17 -4.48
N SER A 233 -13.80 18.54 -4.29
CA SER A 233 -14.30 19.21 -3.10
C SER A 233 -15.32 18.35 -2.33
N LEU A 234 -15.93 18.90 -1.31
CA LEU A 234 -17.05 18.27 -0.58
C LEU A 234 -18.24 17.93 -1.47
N VAL A 235 -18.39 18.57 -2.64
CA VAL A 235 -19.41 18.23 -3.62
C VAL A 235 -19.27 16.79 -4.10
N SER A 236 -18.04 16.34 -4.38
CA SER A 236 -17.76 14.94 -4.72
C SER A 236 -18.13 13.98 -3.58
N ALA A 237 -17.91 14.38 -2.32
CA ALA A 237 -18.34 13.58 -1.17
C ALA A 237 -19.86 13.44 -1.09
N VAL A 238 -20.62 14.53 -1.33
CA VAL A 238 -22.10 14.50 -1.42
C VAL A 238 -22.54 13.52 -2.49
N ILE A 239 -21.98 13.64 -3.70
CA ILE A 239 -22.34 12.79 -4.84
C ILE A 239 -22.06 11.32 -4.54
N LEU A 240 -20.89 11.00 -4.00
CA LEU A 240 -20.49 9.62 -3.66
C LEU A 240 -21.38 9.01 -2.58
N LEU A 241 -21.55 9.72 -1.46
CA LEU A 241 -22.36 9.22 -0.33
C LEU A 241 -23.85 9.04 -0.70
N HIS A 242 -24.38 9.92 -1.57
CA HIS A 242 -25.79 9.85 -1.96
C HIS A 242 -26.06 8.80 -3.05
N TYR A 243 -25.20 8.70 -4.07
CA TYR A 243 -25.48 7.88 -5.26
C TYR A 243 -24.75 6.54 -5.32
N VAL A 244 -23.84 6.23 -4.37
CA VAL A 244 -23.12 4.95 -4.32
C VAL A 244 -23.54 4.13 -3.10
N PRO A 245 -24.61 3.33 -3.22
CA PRO A 245 -25.24 2.66 -2.05
C PRO A 245 -24.36 1.59 -1.43
N LYS A 246 -23.33 1.09 -2.11
CA LYS A 246 -22.41 0.04 -1.62
C LYS A 246 -21.05 0.58 -1.22
N LEU A 247 -20.90 1.88 -1.06
CA LEU A 247 -19.61 2.48 -0.72
C LEU A 247 -19.13 2.00 0.65
N GLN A 248 -18.00 1.31 0.67
CA GLN A 248 -17.39 0.71 1.87
C GLN A 248 -16.14 1.48 2.32
N SER A 249 -15.37 2.03 1.40
CA SER A 249 -14.20 2.83 1.69
C SER A 249 -14.23 4.09 0.84
N PHE A 250 -14.09 5.20 1.52
CA PHE A 250 -13.98 6.50 0.91
C PHE A 250 -12.89 7.29 1.61
N GLY A 251 -11.94 7.81 0.84
CA GLY A 251 -10.84 8.51 1.44
C GLY A 251 -10.10 9.42 0.51
N GLY A 252 -9.42 10.35 1.13
CA GLY A 252 -8.53 11.32 0.51
C GLY A 252 -8.56 12.65 1.22
N ASP A 253 -7.46 13.41 1.07
CA ASP A 253 -7.43 14.81 1.42
C ASP A 253 -8.39 15.56 0.49
N ILE A 254 -9.54 15.90 1.03
CA ILE A 254 -10.50 16.78 0.37
C ILE A 254 -10.19 18.19 0.83
N HIS A 255 -9.68 19.03 -0.06
CA HIS A 255 -9.15 20.37 0.23
C HIS A 255 -10.13 21.34 0.91
N ALA A 256 -11.40 21.00 1.03
CA ALA A 256 -12.44 21.98 1.40
C ALA A 256 -13.25 21.62 2.66
N GLY A 257 -12.89 20.61 3.45
CA GLY A 257 -13.62 20.32 4.70
C GLY A 257 -13.73 18.85 5.07
N SER A 258 -14.56 18.57 6.06
CA SER A 258 -14.73 17.25 6.65
C SER A 258 -15.86 16.47 5.97
N ILE A 259 -15.63 15.20 5.64
CA ILE A 259 -16.67 14.30 5.09
C ILE A 259 -17.81 14.10 6.09
N SER A 260 -17.53 14.10 7.38
CA SER A 260 -18.54 13.99 8.41
C SER A 260 -19.55 15.16 8.39
N SER A 261 -19.11 16.36 7.98
CA SER A 261 -20.03 17.51 7.76
C SER A 261 -21.00 17.27 6.59
N VAL A 262 -20.55 16.55 5.57
CA VAL A 262 -21.41 16.16 4.43
C VAL A 262 -22.48 15.15 4.88
N MET A 263 -22.14 14.24 5.75
CA MET A 263 -23.11 13.27 6.30
C MET A 263 -24.24 13.98 7.04
N GLU A 264 -23.95 15.08 7.75
CA GLU A 264 -24.96 15.92 8.39
C GLU A 264 -25.90 16.56 7.37
N VAL A 265 -25.36 17.12 6.31
CA VAL A 265 -26.16 17.75 5.23
C VAL A 265 -27.07 16.76 4.50
N LEU A 266 -26.65 15.50 4.41
CA LEU A 266 -27.40 14.43 3.73
C LEU A 266 -28.50 13.82 4.59
N GLN A 267 -28.58 14.15 5.88
CA GLN A 267 -29.64 13.59 6.72
C GLN A 267 -31.01 14.15 6.34
N PRO A 268 -32.05 13.32 6.20
CA PRO A 268 -33.43 13.79 6.03
C PRO A 268 -33.93 14.48 7.30
N VAL A 269 -34.99 15.26 7.18
CA VAL A 269 -35.66 15.94 8.31
C VAL A 269 -36.16 14.94 9.33
N GLU A 270 -36.59 13.77 8.86
CA GLU A 270 -37.08 12.67 9.72
C GLU A 270 -36.29 11.39 9.46
N GLY A 271 -35.81 10.75 10.51
CA GLY A 271 -35.02 9.52 10.45
C GLY A 271 -33.54 9.76 10.17
N HIS A 272 -32.80 8.68 9.84
CA HIS A 272 -31.39 8.73 9.50
C HIS A 272 -31.12 7.95 8.20
N MET A 273 -30.34 8.53 7.30
CA MET A 273 -29.75 7.84 6.17
C MET A 273 -28.50 7.10 6.65
N THR A 274 -28.44 5.78 6.47
CA THR A 274 -27.29 4.97 6.86
C THR A 274 -26.36 4.69 5.68
N PHE A 275 -25.05 4.68 5.97
CA PHE A 275 -23.98 4.41 5.00
C PHE A 275 -23.33 3.04 5.27
N GLN A 276 -22.87 2.37 4.21
CA GLN A 276 -22.20 1.05 4.31
C GLN A 276 -20.68 1.18 4.55
N LEU A 277 -20.22 2.34 4.99
CA LEU A 277 -18.80 2.64 5.19
C LEU A 277 -18.20 1.73 6.27
N GLN A 278 -17.08 1.10 5.92
CA GLN A 278 -16.22 0.31 6.80
C GLN A 278 -14.90 1.05 7.08
N GLU A 279 -14.48 1.87 6.14
CA GLU A 279 -13.27 2.68 6.20
C GLU A 279 -13.57 4.11 5.75
N LEU A 280 -13.07 5.07 6.50
CA LEU A 280 -13.23 6.50 6.22
C LEU A 280 -11.92 7.24 6.49
N TRP A 281 -11.57 8.15 5.58
CA TRP A 281 -10.53 9.16 5.77
C TRP A 281 -11.20 10.51 5.91
N ASP A 282 -11.09 11.11 7.10
CA ASP A 282 -11.67 12.40 7.39
C ASP A 282 -10.67 13.27 8.17
N ALA A 283 -10.28 14.39 7.62
CA ALA A 283 -9.21 15.21 8.19
C ALA A 283 -9.55 15.68 9.61
N ARG A 284 -10.78 16.10 9.86
CA ARG A 284 -11.20 16.62 11.16
C ARG A 284 -12.64 16.23 11.52
N ILE A 285 -12.78 15.55 12.63
CA ILE A 285 -14.07 15.15 13.16
C ILE A 285 -14.42 16.02 14.40
N LEU A 286 -15.62 16.59 14.43
CA LEU A 286 -16.13 17.33 15.56
C LEU A 286 -17.04 16.44 16.44
N PRO A 287 -17.27 16.75 17.73
CA PRO A 287 -18.05 15.89 18.62
C PRO A 287 -19.46 15.56 18.12
N HIS A 288 -20.17 16.52 17.54
CA HIS A 288 -21.50 16.29 16.98
C HIS A 288 -21.44 15.42 15.71
N HIS A 289 -20.40 15.55 14.89
CA HIS A 289 -20.16 14.67 13.74
C HIS A 289 -19.83 13.24 14.17
N ALA A 290 -19.00 13.04 15.21
CA ALA A 290 -18.73 11.71 15.76
C ALA A 290 -19.99 11.03 16.25
N SER A 291 -20.87 11.77 16.95
CA SER A 291 -22.17 11.26 17.41
C SER A 291 -23.07 10.85 16.24
N LEU A 292 -23.12 11.65 15.18
CA LEU A 292 -23.85 11.31 13.97
C LEU A 292 -23.26 10.08 13.28
N MET A 293 -21.94 10.06 13.06
CA MET A 293 -21.25 8.94 12.41
C MET A 293 -21.49 7.61 13.12
N ASN A 294 -21.52 7.60 14.44
CA ASN A 294 -21.83 6.40 15.23
C ASN A 294 -23.21 5.82 14.92
N ILE A 295 -24.16 6.68 14.53
CA ILE A 295 -25.53 6.27 14.15
C ILE A 295 -25.60 5.86 12.69
N VAL A 296 -25.04 6.70 11.81
CA VAL A 296 -25.25 6.55 10.35
C VAL A 296 -24.21 5.65 9.65
N CYS A 297 -23.09 5.35 10.31
CA CYS A 297 -22.03 4.44 9.81
C CYS A 297 -21.82 3.24 10.76
N PRO A 298 -22.81 2.34 10.93
CA PRO A 298 -22.75 1.26 11.93
C PRO A 298 -21.66 0.22 11.65
N HIS A 299 -21.08 0.20 10.47
CA HIS A 299 -20.04 -0.74 10.04
C HIS A 299 -18.64 -0.13 10.02
N LEU A 300 -18.47 1.13 10.46
CA LEU A 300 -17.21 1.83 10.45
C LEU A 300 -16.24 1.23 11.49
N THR A 301 -15.18 0.59 11.00
CA THR A 301 -14.16 -0.06 11.83
C THR A 301 -12.76 0.47 11.59
N CYS A 302 -12.53 1.16 10.47
CA CYS A 302 -11.25 1.73 10.08
C CYS A 302 -11.41 3.24 9.90
N LEU A 303 -10.63 4.01 10.66
CA LEU A 303 -10.67 5.46 10.61
C LEU A 303 -9.26 6.01 10.41
N ASN A 304 -9.15 6.96 9.49
CA ASN A 304 -7.94 7.74 9.25
C ASN A 304 -8.29 9.22 9.44
N THR A 305 -7.65 9.90 10.39
CA THR A 305 -8.01 11.27 10.76
C THR A 305 -6.83 12.01 11.40
N ASP A 306 -7.00 13.33 11.58
CA ASP A 306 -6.06 14.13 12.33
C ASP A 306 -6.17 13.87 13.83
N ALA A 307 -5.05 13.95 14.53
CA ALA A 307 -5.01 13.83 16.00
C ALA A 307 -5.83 14.93 16.71
N SER A 308 -6.16 16.03 16.06
CA SER A 308 -7.09 17.04 16.59
C SER A 308 -8.53 16.54 16.80
N SER A 309 -8.85 15.35 16.27
CA SER A 309 -10.15 14.70 16.46
C SER A 309 -10.21 13.82 17.72
N LEU A 310 -9.09 13.56 18.40
CA LEU A 310 -8.98 12.61 19.52
C LEU A 310 -10.00 12.85 20.64
N ASP A 311 -10.28 14.12 20.94
CA ASP A 311 -11.23 14.49 22.02
C ASP A 311 -12.65 13.90 21.83
N CYS A 312 -13.03 13.52 20.62
CA CYS A 312 -14.36 12.99 20.30
C CYS A 312 -14.35 11.56 19.75
N LEU A 313 -13.19 10.97 19.44
CA LEU A 313 -13.14 9.61 18.87
C LEU A 313 -13.63 8.53 19.82
N HIS A 314 -13.65 8.79 21.14
CA HIS A 314 -14.24 7.87 22.13
C HIS A 314 -15.72 7.56 21.88
N ILE A 315 -16.43 8.40 21.12
CA ILE A 315 -17.83 8.20 20.73
C ILE A 315 -17.94 7.05 19.69
N LEU A 316 -16.88 6.83 18.89
CA LEU A 316 -16.84 5.82 17.83
C LEU A 316 -16.29 4.49 18.35
N SER A 317 -17.09 3.79 19.19
CA SER A 317 -16.67 2.58 19.88
C SER A 317 -16.37 1.36 18.99
N SER A 318 -16.78 1.39 17.72
CA SER A 318 -16.55 0.30 16.74
C SER A 318 -15.18 0.33 16.07
N ILE A 319 -14.39 1.40 16.28
CA ILE A 319 -13.09 1.55 15.62
C ILE A 319 -12.09 0.52 16.16
N SER A 320 -11.59 -0.31 15.26
CA SER A 320 -10.53 -1.30 15.54
C SER A 320 -9.22 -1.02 14.80
N SER A 321 -9.24 -0.14 13.81
CA SER A 321 -8.07 0.31 13.07
C SER A 321 -8.07 1.84 13.04
N LEU A 322 -7.07 2.45 13.66
CA LEU A 322 -6.93 3.90 13.76
C LEU A 322 -5.60 4.35 13.15
N THR A 323 -5.67 5.30 12.21
CA THR A 323 -4.51 6.03 11.72
C THR A 323 -4.67 7.51 12.08
N LEU A 324 -3.67 8.08 12.72
CA LEU A 324 -3.64 9.48 13.15
C LEU A 324 -2.52 10.24 12.48
N SER A 325 -2.85 11.35 11.82
CA SER A 325 -1.87 12.32 11.32
C SER A 325 -1.58 13.35 12.41
N LEU A 326 -0.31 13.43 12.84
CA LEU A 326 0.10 14.27 13.97
C LEU A 326 0.61 15.66 13.52
N TYR A 327 0.94 15.83 12.24
CA TYR A 327 1.50 17.07 11.68
C TYR A 327 2.64 17.66 12.54
N TYR A 328 3.56 16.78 12.99
CA TYR A 328 4.73 17.12 13.82
C TYR A 328 4.39 17.78 15.18
N ARG A 329 3.14 17.58 15.67
CA ARG A 329 2.71 18.06 16.99
C ARG A 329 2.72 16.93 18.01
N ASN A 330 2.92 17.28 19.27
CA ASN A 330 2.87 16.32 20.36
C ASN A 330 1.43 16.18 20.88
N PHE A 331 0.83 15.02 20.66
CA PHE A 331 -0.50 14.63 21.13
C PHE A 331 -0.46 13.45 22.10
N VAL A 332 0.68 13.17 22.75
CA VAL A 332 0.87 11.97 23.59
C VAL A 332 -0.23 11.82 24.64
N ASN A 333 -0.56 12.88 25.38
CA ASN A 333 -1.57 12.82 26.44
C ASN A 333 -2.95 12.50 25.86
N GLN A 334 -3.36 13.15 24.79
CA GLN A 334 -4.65 12.91 24.14
C GLN A 334 -4.73 11.50 23.56
N ILE A 335 -3.62 10.96 23.04
CA ILE A 335 -3.56 9.56 22.58
C ILE A 335 -3.79 8.62 23.75
N TYR A 336 -3.13 8.82 24.90
CA TYR A 336 -3.34 8.00 26.10
C TYR A 336 -4.76 8.11 26.65
N ASP A 337 -5.33 9.31 26.70
CA ASP A 337 -6.72 9.51 27.14
C ASP A 337 -7.71 8.71 26.24
N TYR A 338 -7.47 8.72 24.92
CA TYR A 338 -8.25 7.91 23.99
C TYR A 338 -8.04 6.41 24.21
N LEU A 339 -6.79 5.97 24.37
CA LEU A 339 -6.45 4.55 24.55
C LEU A 339 -6.99 3.97 25.86
N LEU A 340 -7.06 4.77 26.94
CA LEU A 340 -7.68 4.37 28.21
C LEU A 340 -9.13 3.92 28.04
N GLY A 341 -9.88 4.57 27.15
CA GLY A 341 -11.28 4.21 26.92
C GLY A 341 -11.54 3.22 25.80
N ASN A 342 -10.63 3.12 24.80
CA ASN A 342 -10.90 2.43 23.53
C ASN A 342 -9.77 1.49 23.08
N GLY A 343 -8.64 1.47 23.77
CA GLY A 343 -7.46 0.74 23.32
C GLY A 343 -7.65 -0.77 23.27
N GLU A 344 -8.50 -1.35 24.15
CA GLU A 344 -8.82 -2.77 24.12
C GLU A 344 -9.48 -3.23 22.80
N ASN A 345 -10.17 -2.31 22.10
CA ASN A 345 -10.81 -2.61 20.82
C ASN A 345 -9.85 -2.50 19.63
N LEU A 346 -8.70 -1.85 19.82
CA LEU A 346 -7.77 -1.60 18.75
C LEU A 346 -6.97 -2.86 18.37
N LYS A 347 -6.98 -3.16 17.07
CA LYS A 347 -6.13 -4.15 16.43
C LYS A 347 -5.00 -3.50 15.63
N LYS A 348 -5.17 -2.26 15.19
CA LYS A 348 -4.21 -1.53 14.39
C LYS A 348 -4.14 -0.07 14.83
N LEU A 349 -2.93 0.40 15.09
CA LEU A 349 -2.61 1.79 15.41
C LEU A 349 -1.45 2.26 14.54
N ILE A 350 -1.67 3.33 13.77
CA ILE A 350 -0.66 3.98 12.95
C ILE A 350 -0.62 5.46 13.32
N LEU A 351 0.56 5.96 13.66
CA LEU A 351 0.83 7.38 13.81
C LEU A 351 1.69 7.86 12.64
N VAL A 352 1.15 8.79 11.86
CA VAL A 352 1.86 9.42 10.73
C VAL A 352 2.43 10.75 11.20
N ASP A 353 3.59 11.15 10.66
CA ASP A 353 4.29 12.40 11.04
C ASP A 353 4.58 12.50 12.54
N HIS A 354 4.98 11.39 13.13
CA HIS A 354 5.14 11.19 14.57
C HIS A 354 6.50 11.68 15.14
N ILE A 355 7.27 12.47 14.41
CA ILE A 355 8.52 13.05 14.87
C ILE A 355 8.23 13.86 16.15
N ASN A 356 8.98 13.60 17.22
CA ASN A 356 8.81 14.15 18.57
C ASN A 356 7.55 13.67 19.34
N CYS A 357 6.85 12.63 18.87
CA CYS A 357 5.73 12.02 19.59
C CYS A 357 6.08 10.58 19.98
N TYR A 358 6.77 10.39 21.10
CA TYR A 358 7.14 9.07 21.60
C TYR A 358 6.10 8.55 22.56
N LEU A 359 5.52 7.39 22.25
CA LEU A 359 4.67 6.67 23.17
C LEU A 359 5.50 5.75 24.07
N ASP A 360 5.20 5.74 25.36
CA ASP A 360 5.80 4.78 26.28
C ASP A 360 5.27 3.38 25.97
N LEU A 361 6.19 2.44 25.69
CA LEU A 361 5.85 1.10 25.25
C LEU A 361 5.15 0.29 26.36
N SER A 362 5.50 0.50 27.62
CA SER A 362 4.90 -0.21 28.77
C SER A 362 3.42 0.17 28.92
N TRP A 363 3.10 1.44 28.82
CA TRP A 363 1.72 1.94 28.84
C TRP A 363 0.94 1.48 27.61
N LEU A 364 1.58 1.51 26.46
CA LEU A 364 0.92 1.13 25.21
C LEU A 364 0.47 -0.34 25.24
N VAL A 365 1.31 -1.24 25.78
CA VAL A 365 0.97 -2.66 25.93
C VAL A 365 -0.23 -2.85 26.86
N GLU A 366 -0.25 -2.14 27.99
CA GLU A 366 -1.34 -2.24 28.97
C GLU A 366 -2.66 -1.72 28.40
N LEU A 367 -2.60 -0.60 27.65
CA LEU A 367 -3.79 0.05 27.09
C LEU A 367 -4.30 -0.63 25.82
N THR A 368 -3.43 -1.36 25.08
CA THR A 368 -3.81 -1.99 23.79
C THR A 368 -3.47 -3.48 23.75
N PRO A 369 -4.03 -4.31 24.65
CA PRO A 369 -3.64 -5.72 24.77
C PRO A 369 -3.96 -6.54 23.52
N ASN A 370 -4.92 -6.13 22.69
CA ASN A 370 -5.37 -6.82 21.49
C ASN A 370 -4.72 -6.27 20.19
N LEU A 371 -3.70 -5.41 20.30
CA LEU A 371 -3.07 -4.79 19.12
C LEU A 371 -2.28 -5.83 18.32
N GLU A 372 -2.55 -5.89 17.03
CA GLU A 372 -1.89 -6.76 16.08
C GLU A 372 -0.86 -6.02 15.21
N HIS A 373 -1.05 -4.70 15.03
CA HIS A 373 -0.23 -3.88 14.12
C HIS A 373 0.05 -2.50 14.75
N LEU A 374 1.32 -2.15 14.87
CA LEU A 374 1.80 -0.86 15.38
C LEU A 374 2.73 -0.18 14.38
N GLU A 375 2.47 1.11 14.08
CA GLU A 375 3.43 2.00 13.43
C GLU A 375 3.50 3.32 14.23
N SER A 376 4.64 3.58 14.90
CA SER A 376 4.80 4.75 15.78
C SER A 376 6.25 5.00 16.17
N SER A 377 6.54 6.18 16.74
CA SER A 377 7.73 6.37 17.58
C SER A 377 7.43 5.89 18.99
N VAL A 378 8.33 5.10 19.56
CA VAL A 378 8.16 4.51 20.89
C VAL A 378 9.43 4.66 21.75
N ALA A 379 9.21 4.83 23.03
CA ALA A 379 10.26 4.85 24.06
C ALA A 379 9.93 3.86 25.17
N LEU A 380 10.90 3.56 26.02
CA LEU A 380 10.70 2.80 27.23
C LEU A 380 11.40 3.53 28.36
N GLN A 381 10.66 3.86 29.41
CA GLN A 381 11.22 4.59 30.55
C GLN A 381 12.24 3.70 31.31
N GLU A 382 13.25 4.33 31.90
CA GLU A 382 14.22 3.62 32.71
C GLU A 382 13.55 2.99 33.94
N GLY A 383 13.83 1.69 34.14
CA GLY A 383 13.31 0.95 35.28
C GLY A 383 11.90 0.39 35.11
N THR A 384 11.24 0.64 33.98
CA THR A 384 9.97 -0.03 33.65
C THR A 384 10.19 -1.34 32.93
N GLU A 385 9.47 -2.39 33.33
CA GLU A 385 9.40 -3.65 32.61
C GLU A 385 8.15 -3.66 31.72
N MET A 386 8.32 -4.16 30.52
CA MET A 386 7.24 -4.32 29.57
C MET A 386 6.48 -5.63 29.86
N SER A 387 5.15 -5.56 29.94
CA SER A 387 4.27 -6.73 29.98
C SER A 387 4.27 -7.48 28.64
N ASP A 388 3.79 -8.73 28.62
CA ASP A 388 3.67 -9.50 27.39
C ASP A 388 2.62 -8.89 26.46
N TRP A 389 2.97 -8.85 25.15
CA TRP A 389 2.08 -8.35 24.08
C TRP A 389 1.64 -9.52 23.19
N PRO A 390 0.63 -10.27 23.57
CA PRO A 390 0.38 -11.61 23.02
C PRO A 390 -0.10 -11.63 21.56
N TYR A 391 -0.62 -10.52 21.04
CA TYR A 391 -1.22 -10.50 19.69
C TYR A 391 -0.45 -9.65 18.68
N LEU A 392 0.63 -8.95 19.08
CA LEU A 392 1.38 -8.09 18.16
C LEU A 392 2.09 -8.93 17.09
N LYS A 393 1.73 -8.71 15.84
CA LYS A 393 2.25 -9.44 14.65
C LYS A 393 3.17 -8.58 13.80
N PHE A 394 2.92 -7.29 13.74
CA PHE A 394 3.65 -6.33 12.94
C PHE A 394 4.01 -5.10 13.79
N ALA A 395 5.27 -4.72 13.78
CA ALA A 395 5.73 -3.46 14.37
C ALA A 395 6.67 -2.74 13.41
N ARG A 396 6.31 -1.49 13.06
CA ARG A 396 7.22 -0.52 12.45
C ARG A 396 7.40 0.61 13.42
N VAL A 397 8.58 0.71 14.01
CA VAL A 397 8.82 1.64 15.12
C VAL A 397 10.08 2.45 14.92
N THR A 398 9.98 3.74 15.28
CA THR A 398 11.15 4.59 15.49
C THR A 398 11.48 4.58 16.98
N VAL A 399 12.73 4.26 17.32
CA VAL A 399 13.16 4.04 18.70
C VAL A 399 14.36 4.93 19.04
N GLY A 400 14.39 5.39 20.28
CA GLY A 400 15.54 6.14 20.82
C GLY A 400 16.59 5.26 21.52
N THR A 401 16.22 4.05 21.95
CA THR A 401 17.12 3.18 22.74
C THR A 401 17.00 1.70 22.34
N SER A 402 18.07 0.92 22.59
CA SER A 402 18.10 -0.52 22.36
C SER A 402 17.18 -1.33 23.30
N LYS A 403 16.82 -0.77 24.47
CA LYS A 403 15.91 -1.40 25.44
C LYS A 403 14.50 -1.63 24.85
N VAL A 404 14.01 -0.70 24.03
CA VAL A 404 12.74 -0.85 23.32
C VAL A 404 12.78 -2.07 22.39
N LEU A 405 13.86 -2.23 21.63
CA LEU A 405 14.04 -3.39 20.77
C LEU A 405 14.01 -4.68 21.57
N LEU A 406 14.76 -4.74 22.65
CA LEU A 406 14.79 -5.92 23.51
C LEU A 406 13.40 -6.27 24.04
N GLY A 407 12.64 -5.29 24.53
CA GLY A 407 11.26 -5.47 24.97
C GLY A 407 10.38 -6.08 23.88
N LEU A 408 10.40 -5.52 22.66
CA LEU A 408 9.62 -6.04 21.53
C LEU A 408 10.03 -7.48 21.15
N LEU A 409 11.34 -7.79 21.17
CA LEU A 409 11.83 -9.11 20.81
C LEU A 409 11.50 -10.19 21.84
N THR A 410 11.40 -9.84 23.12
CA THR A 410 11.17 -10.81 24.21
C THR A 410 9.70 -10.92 24.63
N LYS A 411 8.94 -9.83 24.51
CA LYS A 411 7.57 -9.72 25.04
C LYS A 411 6.45 -9.79 23.99
N ALA A 412 6.79 -9.92 22.69
CA ALA A 412 5.84 -10.05 21.61
C ALA A 412 5.99 -11.41 20.88
N PRO A 413 5.49 -12.53 21.44
CA PRO A 413 5.75 -13.89 20.93
C PRO A 413 5.10 -14.17 19.56
N GLU A 414 4.08 -13.40 19.16
CA GLU A 414 3.42 -13.53 17.85
C GLU A 414 4.04 -12.63 16.77
N LEU A 415 5.14 -11.91 17.09
CA LEU A 415 5.74 -10.95 16.19
C LEU A 415 6.32 -11.64 14.94
N ARG A 416 5.83 -11.22 13.78
CA ARG A 416 6.21 -11.77 12.47
C ARG A 416 7.08 -10.82 11.66
N GLU A 417 6.77 -9.55 11.72
CA GLU A 417 7.50 -8.52 10.97
C GLU A 417 7.90 -7.39 11.91
N LEU A 418 9.18 -7.09 11.94
CA LEU A 418 9.75 -6.00 12.73
C LEU A 418 10.58 -5.09 11.83
N ASP A 419 10.20 -3.82 11.76
CA ASP A 419 10.91 -2.76 11.04
C ASP A 419 11.29 -1.67 12.06
N ILE A 420 12.60 -1.50 12.29
CA ILE A 420 13.12 -0.56 13.26
C ILE A 420 13.95 0.51 12.59
N THR A 421 13.64 1.75 12.93
CA THR A 421 14.42 2.93 12.58
C THR A 421 14.90 3.58 13.87
N PHE A 422 16.17 3.99 13.91
CA PHE A 422 16.73 4.77 15.01
C PHE A 422 16.61 6.25 14.68
N GLU A 423 16.17 7.04 15.69
CA GLU A 423 16.27 8.48 15.57
C GLU A 423 17.70 8.90 15.89
N ARG A 424 18.31 9.66 14.99
CA ARG A 424 19.65 10.22 15.19
C ARG A 424 19.55 11.49 16.04
N GLU A 425 19.46 11.32 17.34
CA GLU A 425 19.79 12.44 18.24
C GLU A 425 21.30 12.47 18.47
N PRO A 426 21.95 13.65 18.40
CA PRO A 426 23.42 13.76 18.42
C PRO A 426 24.08 13.37 19.75
N TYR A 427 23.35 12.92 20.75
CA TYR A 427 23.87 12.68 22.12
C TYR A 427 23.38 11.39 22.79
N GLN A 428 22.62 10.52 22.08
CA GLN A 428 22.12 9.26 22.67
C GLN A 428 22.81 8.01 22.11
N GLU A 429 22.55 6.88 22.78
CA GLU A 429 23.18 5.57 22.55
C GLU A 429 23.46 5.28 21.07
N THR A 430 24.68 4.90 20.78
CA THR A 430 25.09 4.53 19.44
C THR A 430 24.41 3.22 19.02
N PHE A 431 24.18 3.03 17.72
CA PHE A 431 23.72 1.76 17.12
C PHE A 431 24.54 0.52 17.58
N GLU A 432 25.71 0.75 18.19
CA GLU A 432 26.59 -0.29 18.76
C GLU A 432 25.92 -1.10 19.86
N CYS A 433 24.88 -0.57 20.51
CA CYS A 433 24.10 -1.27 21.52
C CYS A 433 23.23 -2.39 20.93
N ILE A 434 22.94 -2.35 19.62
CA ILE A 434 22.23 -3.44 18.91
C ILE A 434 23.26 -4.34 18.28
N ASN A 435 23.71 -5.27 19.04
CA ASN A 435 24.79 -6.19 18.71
C ASN A 435 24.35 -7.67 18.84
N ASP A 436 25.28 -8.57 18.64
CA ASP A 436 25.06 -10.00 18.73
C ASP A 436 24.53 -10.44 20.08
N ASP A 437 24.99 -9.83 21.16
CA ASP A 437 24.62 -10.24 22.53
C ASP A 437 23.16 -9.91 22.84
N LEU A 438 22.63 -8.80 22.32
CA LEU A 438 21.21 -8.45 22.42
C LEU A 438 20.34 -9.51 21.70
N ILE A 439 20.74 -9.92 20.49
CA ILE A 439 20.01 -10.96 19.75
C ILE A 439 20.06 -12.31 20.47
N VAL A 440 21.23 -12.69 20.99
CA VAL A 440 21.39 -13.94 21.76
C VAL A 440 20.50 -13.94 23.01
N TYR A 441 20.42 -12.81 23.72
CA TYR A 441 19.55 -12.68 24.88
C TYR A 441 18.07 -12.82 24.50
N ALA A 442 17.63 -12.10 23.47
CA ALA A 442 16.24 -12.16 22.99
C ALA A 442 15.81 -13.58 22.56
N VAL A 443 16.74 -14.34 22.00
CA VAL A 443 16.52 -15.74 21.59
C VAL A 443 16.41 -16.69 22.80
N ILE A 444 17.20 -16.48 23.84
CA ILE A 444 17.16 -17.29 25.08
C ILE A 444 15.79 -17.15 25.76
N GLU A 445 15.18 -15.96 25.70
CA GLU A 445 13.85 -15.68 26.25
C GLU A 445 12.69 -16.20 25.38
N ASP A 446 12.96 -17.04 24.37
CA ASP A 446 11.97 -17.63 23.44
C ASP A 446 11.14 -16.61 22.60
N GLY A 447 11.59 -15.36 22.50
CA GLY A 447 10.80 -14.25 21.94
C GLY A 447 10.62 -14.24 20.41
N LEU A 448 11.44 -14.93 19.63
CA LEU A 448 11.58 -14.71 18.19
C LEU A 448 11.05 -15.84 17.29
N ARG A 449 10.36 -16.83 17.83
CA ARG A 449 10.03 -18.07 17.10
C ARG A 449 9.21 -17.87 15.81
N LYS A 450 8.36 -16.84 15.75
CA LYS A 450 7.47 -16.55 14.62
C LYS A 450 7.97 -15.43 13.71
N LEU A 451 9.17 -14.95 13.92
CA LEU A 451 9.72 -13.85 13.14
C LEU A 451 10.00 -14.28 11.70
N HIS A 452 9.33 -13.61 10.75
CA HIS A 452 9.49 -13.82 9.31
C HIS A 452 10.41 -12.78 8.67
N LYS A 453 10.30 -11.53 9.13
CA LYS A 453 11.04 -10.40 8.57
C LYS A 453 11.62 -9.55 9.68
N LEU A 454 12.92 -9.28 9.56
CA LEU A 454 13.65 -8.36 10.41
C LEU A 454 14.28 -7.28 9.55
N LYS A 455 13.95 -6.04 9.86
CA LYS A 455 14.54 -4.87 9.25
C LYS A 455 14.99 -3.92 10.34
N ILE A 456 16.30 -3.66 10.39
CA ILE A 456 16.92 -2.75 11.35
C ILE A 456 17.82 -1.80 10.56
N ASN A 457 17.48 -0.53 10.51
CA ASN A 457 18.17 0.42 9.64
C ASN A 457 19.64 0.63 9.96
N GLU A 458 20.06 0.45 11.23
CA GLU A 458 21.44 0.64 11.63
C GLU A 458 21.73 -0.20 12.89
N CYS A 459 22.75 -1.09 12.85
CA CYS A 459 23.12 -1.94 14.01
C CYS A 459 24.54 -2.50 13.91
N ALA A 460 25.04 -3.05 15.01
CA ALA A 460 26.31 -3.75 15.09
C ALA A 460 26.16 -5.29 15.11
N ILE A 461 25.03 -5.81 14.62
CA ILE A 461 24.82 -7.26 14.50
C ILE A 461 25.81 -7.83 13.48
N GLY A 462 26.53 -8.85 13.92
CA GLY A 462 27.49 -9.59 13.11
C GLY A 462 26.99 -10.98 12.71
N LEU A 463 27.93 -11.81 12.24
CA LEU A 463 27.61 -13.17 11.79
C LEU A 463 27.08 -14.05 12.93
N LYS A 464 27.56 -13.86 14.17
CA LYS A 464 27.12 -14.61 15.36
C LYS A 464 25.64 -14.36 15.67
N GLY A 465 25.18 -13.08 15.62
CA GLY A 465 23.78 -12.73 15.83
C GLY A 465 22.89 -13.28 14.72
N ILE A 466 23.34 -13.20 13.45
CA ILE A 466 22.61 -13.80 12.32
C ILE A 466 22.51 -15.32 12.48
N ASP A 467 23.58 -16.00 12.87
CA ASP A 467 23.56 -17.45 13.08
C ASP A 467 22.60 -17.84 14.19
N CYS A 468 22.54 -17.07 15.27
CA CYS A 468 21.57 -17.24 16.32
C CYS A 468 20.13 -17.09 15.81
N LEU A 469 19.83 -16.04 15.04
CA LEU A 469 18.52 -15.84 14.40
C LEU A 469 18.14 -17.01 13.47
N LEU A 470 19.09 -17.47 12.63
CA LEU A 470 18.84 -18.57 11.69
C LEU A 470 18.59 -19.91 12.40
N LEU A 471 19.17 -20.10 13.57
CA LEU A 471 19.00 -21.30 14.38
C LEU A 471 17.63 -21.34 15.08
N HIS A 472 17.18 -20.20 15.58
CA HIS A 472 16.03 -20.13 16.49
C HIS A 472 14.76 -19.54 15.87
N CYS A 473 14.86 -18.84 14.72
CA CYS A 473 13.72 -18.29 13.99
C CYS A 473 13.43 -19.13 12.73
N PRO A 474 12.67 -20.24 12.84
CA PRO A 474 12.48 -21.19 11.75
C PRO A 474 11.75 -20.58 10.55
N ASP A 475 10.96 -19.53 10.77
CA ASP A 475 10.16 -18.88 9.73
C ASP A 475 10.86 -17.66 9.11
N LEU A 476 12.08 -17.33 9.54
CA LEU A 476 12.80 -16.15 9.08
C LEU A 476 13.15 -16.25 7.59
N CYS A 477 12.60 -15.35 6.79
CA CYS A 477 12.78 -15.35 5.34
C CYS A 477 13.30 -14.02 4.77
N TYR A 478 13.53 -12.99 5.62
CA TYR A 478 13.95 -11.66 5.16
C TYR A 478 14.80 -10.93 6.21
N LEU A 479 15.98 -10.45 5.81
CA LEU A 479 16.86 -9.59 6.60
C LEU A 479 17.27 -8.35 5.79
N ALA A 480 17.14 -7.15 6.37
CA ALA A 480 17.46 -5.87 5.72
C ALA A 480 17.67 -4.72 6.73
N PRO A 481 18.28 -3.61 6.31
CA PRO A 481 19.21 -3.45 5.18
C PRO A 481 20.63 -3.78 5.63
N LEU A 482 21.23 -4.84 5.10
CA LEU A 482 22.53 -5.36 5.55
C LEU A 482 23.71 -4.39 5.30
N ALA A 483 23.58 -3.44 4.38
CA ALA A 483 24.61 -2.42 4.13
C ALA A 483 24.88 -1.53 5.35
N PHE A 484 23.94 -1.45 6.30
CA PHE A 484 24.02 -0.65 7.52
C PHE A 484 24.24 -1.51 8.77
N TRP A 485 24.55 -2.80 8.61
CA TRP A 485 24.89 -3.71 9.71
C TRP A 485 26.41 -3.73 9.88
N HIS A 486 26.90 -2.84 10.73
CA HIS A 486 28.35 -2.57 10.89
C HIS A 486 29.14 -3.76 11.48
N GLY A 487 28.45 -4.74 12.09
CA GLY A 487 29.06 -5.98 12.56
C GLY A 487 29.38 -6.98 11.43
N LEU A 488 28.99 -6.71 10.17
CA LEU A 488 29.19 -7.62 9.04
C LEU A 488 30.30 -7.13 8.11
N SER A 489 31.29 -7.99 7.87
CA SER A 489 32.28 -7.79 6.82
C SER A 489 31.76 -8.31 5.46
N ASN A 490 32.39 -7.86 4.37
CA ASN A 490 32.11 -8.41 3.03
C ASN A 490 32.33 -9.93 2.97
N GLN A 491 33.30 -10.45 3.72
CA GLN A 491 33.58 -11.88 3.79
C GLN A 491 32.45 -12.64 4.49
N ASP A 492 31.87 -12.07 5.54
CA ASP A 492 30.70 -12.65 6.24
C ASP A 492 29.48 -12.70 5.31
N LEU A 493 29.23 -11.64 4.56
CA LEU A 493 28.14 -11.59 3.58
C LEU A 493 28.29 -12.66 2.48
N HIS A 494 29.51 -12.87 1.98
CA HIS A 494 29.78 -13.95 1.02
C HIS A 494 29.54 -15.33 1.61
N SER A 495 30.06 -15.56 2.83
CA SER A 495 29.86 -16.81 3.56
C SER A 495 28.36 -17.08 3.77
N LEU A 496 27.59 -16.08 4.19
CA LEU A 496 26.16 -16.20 4.42
C LEU A 496 25.40 -16.56 3.13
N VAL A 497 25.70 -15.90 2.00
CA VAL A 497 25.09 -16.23 0.70
C VAL A 497 25.45 -17.65 0.26
N GLN A 498 26.69 -18.09 0.48
CA GLN A 498 27.10 -19.45 0.15
C GLN A 498 26.31 -20.48 0.97
N ARG A 499 26.20 -20.27 2.29
CA ARG A 499 25.42 -21.14 3.20
C ARG A 499 23.95 -21.21 2.82
N ILE A 500 23.32 -20.07 2.41
CA ILE A 500 21.93 -20.04 1.94
C ILE A 500 21.76 -20.90 0.68
N LYS A 501 22.74 -20.85 -0.24
CA LYS A 501 22.72 -21.69 -1.45
C LYS A 501 22.88 -23.17 -1.13
N GLU A 502 23.87 -23.52 -0.33
CA GLU A 502 24.17 -24.91 0.06
C GLU A 502 23.03 -25.57 0.81
N ASN A 503 22.39 -24.84 1.72
CA ASN A 503 21.28 -25.35 2.53
C ASN A 503 19.91 -25.15 1.85
N ASN A 504 19.85 -24.56 0.66
CA ASN A 504 18.60 -24.26 -0.06
C ASN A 504 17.56 -23.49 0.79
N TRP A 505 18.00 -22.52 1.61
CA TRP A 505 17.10 -21.73 2.45
C TRP A 505 16.33 -20.68 1.66
N GLN A 506 15.08 -20.42 2.08
CA GLN A 506 14.22 -19.37 1.52
C GLN A 506 14.48 -18.02 2.23
N LEU A 507 15.72 -17.63 2.38
CA LEU A 507 16.11 -16.36 3.02
C LEU A 507 16.52 -15.34 1.97
N LYS A 508 15.92 -14.16 2.04
CA LYS A 508 16.29 -12.98 1.24
C LYS A 508 17.16 -12.06 2.07
N LEU A 509 18.29 -11.69 1.52
CA LEU A 509 19.22 -10.73 2.08
C LEU A 509 19.18 -9.46 1.25
N ILE A 510 18.75 -8.36 1.85
CA ILE A 510 18.59 -7.08 1.17
C ILE A 510 19.69 -6.13 1.63
N MET A 511 20.45 -5.58 0.69
CA MET A 511 21.56 -4.68 1.04
C MET A 511 21.11 -3.27 1.36
N ARG A 512 20.19 -2.70 0.58
CA ARG A 512 19.68 -1.34 0.76
C ARG A 512 18.18 -1.31 0.55
N THR A 513 17.49 -0.53 1.36
CA THR A 513 16.03 -0.32 1.29
C THR A 513 15.64 1.06 0.77
N ASP A 514 16.59 1.88 0.33
CA ASP A 514 16.39 3.25 -0.19
C ASP A 514 15.49 3.31 -1.45
N TRP A 515 15.20 2.15 -2.02
CA TRP A 515 14.23 1.92 -3.09
C TRP A 515 13.18 0.97 -2.52
N GLU A 516 11.92 1.19 -2.81
CA GLU A 516 10.79 0.43 -2.24
C GLU A 516 10.99 -1.10 -2.20
N ASP A 517 11.99 -1.63 -2.89
CA ASP A 517 12.25 -3.07 -3.06
C ASP A 517 13.64 -3.56 -2.69
N GLY A 518 14.54 -2.70 -2.28
CA GLY A 518 15.90 -3.05 -1.87
C GLY A 518 16.73 -3.85 -2.90
N GLN A 519 18.04 -3.72 -2.87
CA GLN A 519 18.92 -4.56 -3.69
C GLN A 519 19.18 -5.89 -2.99
N GLU A 520 18.75 -7.01 -3.61
CA GLU A 520 19.09 -8.33 -3.07
C GLU A 520 20.60 -8.59 -3.21
N LEU A 521 21.26 -8.98 -2.10
CA LEU A 521 22.70 -9.20 -2.04
C LEU A 521 23.21 -10.17 -3.13
N ARG A 522 22.40 -11.17 -3.50
CA ARG A 522 22.73 -12.13 -4.57
C ARG A 522 22.97 -11.48 -5.93
N GLU A 523 22.28 -10.39 -6.20
CA GLU A 523 22.43 -9.66 -7.48
C GLU A 523 23.70 -8.81 -7.49
N ILE A 524 24.05 -8.25 -6.33
CA ILE A 524 25.28 -7.46 -6.18
C ILE A 524 26.51 -8.39 -6.31
N LEU A 525 26.46 -9.57 -5.70
CA LEU A 525 27.58 -10.52 -5.74
C LEU A 525 27.74 -11.24 -7.10
N LYS A 526 26.78 -11.15 -8.02
CA LYS A 526 26.95 -11.61 -9.42
C LYS A 526 27.74 -10.63 -10.28
N ALA A 527 27.87 -9.38 -9.83
CA ALA A 527 28.57 -8.33 -10.57
C ALA A 527 30.06 -8.21 -10.18
N PHE A 528 30.48 -8.91 -9.14
CA PHE A 528 31.86 -9.10 -8.71
C PHE A 528 32.26 -10.57 -8.92
#